data_0f8d5209f891e5673e57015d155f65b3
#
_entry.id   0f8d5209f891e5673e57015d155f65b3
#
_cell.length_a   1.000
_cell.length_b   1.000
_cell.length_c   1.000
_cell.angle_alpha   90.00
_cell.angle_beta   90.00
_cell.angle_gamma   90.00
#
_symmetry.space_group_name_H-M   'P 1'
#
loop_
_entity.id
_entity.type
_entity.pdbx_description
1 polymer ?
#
loop_
_entity_poly.entity_id
_entity_poly.type
_entity_poly.pdbx_seq_one_letter_code
_entity_poly.pdbx_strand_id
1 'polypeptide(L)'
;MERSHGENGQPGVNMPVHFNKNIIGVIGITGEPKEVVPLASLLSTATELLLNQSYANQQKLISETYFNRFLYQWVQVKNALEKNQSLLIDAQKLKIDIFRNRYAIVIKGRHLSNFPVDTSDFKLLIASNNLIILTEYVGNIEKYKHSCQKHKLDIGVGQNTTRIGISVAEAQKVIELRHILHNSEFKYYKQVRLIDKLLSSNLPLDPLIKRFASINQTTAGQELLQTLNAFIENNGNISETSAFLHIHRNTLNYRLKKIKDDLQLDPHNYHDLFHLYIGSLYFAKFVYEQGK
;
A
#
# COMPACT_ATOMS: atom_id res chain seq x y z
N MET A 1 -54.68 14.15 17.99
CA MET A 1 -55.96 13.53 18.40
C MET A 1 -56.09 13.65 19.92
N GLU A 2 -56.99 14.52 20.36
CA GLU A 2 -57.37 14.57 21.76
C GLU A 2 -58.25 13.34 22.07
N ARG A 3 -57.87 12.52 23.05
CA ARG A 3 -58.72 11.44 23.53
C ARG A 3 -59.26 11.82 24.94
N SER A 4 -60.57 11.68 25.12
CA SER A 4 -61.20 11.77 26.43
C SER A 4 -60.63 10.67 27.34
N HIS A 5 -60.29 11.05 28.57
CA HIS A 5 -59.62 10.20 29.53
C HIS A 5 -60.68 9.46 30.38
N GLY A 6 -60.43 8.15 30.68
CA GLY A 6 -61.13 7.47 31.75
C GLY A 6 -60.76 8.05 33.13
N GLU A 7 -61.52 7.69 34.21
CA GLU A 7 -61.56 8.28 35.56
C GLU A 7 -60.17 8.47 36.28
N ASN A 8 -59.00 8.05 35.66
CA ASN A 8 -57.67 8.21 36.21
C ASN A 8 -56.64 8.68 35.19
N GLY A 9 -57.04 9.21 34.04
CA GLY A 9 -56.11 9.65 32.99
C GLY A 9 -55.64 11.10 33.19
N GLN A 10 -54.32 11.35 33.16
CA GLN A 10 -53.79 12.71 33.13
C GLN A 10 -53.89 13.30 31.70
N PRO A 11 -54.22 14.61 31.57
CA PRO A 11 -54.22 15.26 30.23
C PRO A 11 -52.85 15.16 29.58
N GLY A 12 -52.83 14.98 28.25
CA GLY A 12 -51.59 14.86 27.52
C GLY A 12 -51.83 14.83 26.01
N VAL A 13 -50.73 14.87 25.24
CA VAL A 13 -50.72 14.84 23.78
C VAL A 13 -49.85 13.69 23.28
N ASN A 14 -50.38 12.93 22.32
CA ASN A 14 -49.66 11.90 21.61
C ASN A 14 -49.33 12.37 20.19
N MET A 15 -48.03 12.50 19.85
CA MET A 15 -47.55 12.95 18.57
C MET A 15 -46.92 11.78 17.81
N PRO A 16 -47.39 11.44 16.58
CA PRO A 16 -46.77 10.36 15.80
C PRO A 16 -45.37 10.74 15.35
N VAL A 17 -44.51 9.74 15.28
CA VAL A 17 -43.14 9.83 14.70
C VAL A 17 -43.15 9.08 13.39
N HIS A 18 -42.78 9.79 12.29
CA HIS A 18 -42.78 9.24 10.95
C HIS A 18 -41.35 8.89 10.50
N PHE A 19 -41.27 7.78 9.78
CA PHE A 19 -40.07 7.38 9.07
C PHE A 19 -40.45 6.72 7.73
N ASN A 20 -39.89 7.19 6.62
CA ASN A 20 -40.21 6.71 5.27
C ASN A 20 -41.73 6.68 5.00
N LYS A 21 -42.46 7.75 5.37
CA LYS A 21 -43.90 7.91 5.24
C LYS A 21 -44.76 6.98 6.12
N ASN A 22 -44.16 6.17 6.97
CA ASN A 22 -44.86 5.30 7.90
C ASN A 22 -44.72 5.83 9.33
N ILE A 23 -45.75 5.63 10.14
CA ILE A 23 -45.70 5.90 11.59
C ILE A 23 -44.97 4.72 12.23
N ILE A 24 -43.82 4.99 12.86
CA ILE A 24 -43.00 3.98 13.54
C ILE A 24 -43.10 4.02 15.07
N GLY A 25 -43.70 5.07 15.58
CA GLY A 25 -43.87 5.25 17.03
C GLY A 25 -44.71 6.47 17.35
N VAL A 26 -44.92 6.69 18.64
CA VAL A 26 -45.68 7.84 19.18
C VAL A 26 -44.92 8.42 20.37
N ILE A 27 -44.80 9.74 20.44
CA ILE A 27 -44.26 10.47 21.59
C ILE A 27 -45.46 10.99 22.39
N GLY A 28 -45.60 10.51 23.64
CA GLY A 28 -46.64 10.99 24.58
C GLY A 28 -46.02 11.99 25.56
N ILE A 29 -46.69 13.14 25.76
CA ILE A 29 -46.34 14.13 26.80
C ILE A 29 -47.55 14.41 27.64
N THR A 30 -47.40 14.26 28.94
CA THR A 30 -48.44 14.57 29.94
C THR A 30 -48.38 16.05 30.32
N GLY A 31 -49.51 16.73 30.34
CA GLY A 31 -49.64 18.13 30.68
C GLY A 31 -50.82 18.79 29.95
N GLU A 32 -51.12 20.05 30.25
CA GLU A 32 -52.13 20.80 29.54
C GLU A 32 -51.86 20.82 28.03
N PRO A 33 -52.82 20.38 27.17
CA PRO A 33 -52.57 20.24 25.73
C PRO A 33 -52.05 21.51 25.06
N LYS A 34 -52.56 22.68 25.44
CA LYS A 34 -52.11 23.98 24.89
C LYS A 34 -50.63 24.27 25.14
N GLU A 35 -50.09 23.80 26.28
CA GLU A 35 -48.69 24.03 26.64
C GLU A 35 -47.76 22.97 26.07
N VAL A 36 -48.20 21.70 26.01
CA VAL A 36 -47.34 20.58 25.61
C VAL A 36 -47.35 20.28 24.12
N VAL A 37 -48.34 20.74 23.33
CA VAL A 37 -48.37 20.57 21.85
C VAL A 37 -47.09 21.10 21.15
N PRO A 38 -46.62 22.33 21.42
CA PRO A 38 -45.41 22.82 20.77
C PRO A 38 -44.19 21.97 21.10
N LEU A 39 -44.06 21.53 22.34
CA LEU A 39 -42.98 20.67 22.81
C LEU A 39 -43.05 19.28 22.18
N ALA A 40 -44.25 18.66 22.14
CA ALA A 40 -44.44 17.36 21.49
C ALA A 40 -44.13 17.41 19.99
N SER A 41 -44.55 18.48 19.31
CA SER A 41 -44.22 18.69 17.89
C SER A 41 -42.71 18.83 17.68
N LEU A 42 -42.05 19.63 18.50
CA LEU A 42 -40.56 19.80 18.42
C LEU A 42 -39.85 18.47 18.64
N LEU A 43 -40.25 17.69 19.69
CA LEU A 43 -39.64 16.40 19.98
C LEU A 43 -39.92 15.37 18.88
N SER A 44 -41.12 15.32 18.31
CA SER A 44 -41.42 14.48 17.15
C SER A 44 -40.52 14.80 15.97
N THR A 45 -40.44 16.07 15.58
CA THR A 45 -39.59 16.54 14.46
C THR A 45 -38.12 16.23 14.73
N ALA A 46 -37.60 16.52 15.93
CA ALA A 46 -36.23 16.22 16.29
C ALA A 46 -35.93 14.72 16.22
N THR A 47 -36.86 13.88 16.69
CA THR A 47 -36.73 12.42 16.63
C THR A 47 -36.71 11.93 15.17
N GLU A 48 -37.59 12.44 14.32
CA GLU A 48 -37.62 12.12 12.89
C GLU A 48 -36.34 12.49 12.19
N LEU A 49 -35.77 13.68 12.49
CA LEU A 49 -34.46 14.11 11.94
C LEU A 49 -33.32 13.19 12.38
N LEU A 50 -33.27 12.83 13.67
CA LEU A 50 -32.23 11.92 14.18
C LEU A 50 -32.35 10.51 13.58
N LEU A 51 -33.55 9.99 13.39
CA LEU A 51 -33.78 8.71 12.74
C LEU A 51 -33.34 8.73 11.27
N ASN A 52 -33.71 9.77 10.53
CA ASN A 52 -33.29 9.92 9.13
C ASN A 52 -31.77 10.04 8.99
N GLN A 53 -31.14 10.81 9.88
CA GLN A 53 -29.68 10.96 9.88
C GLN A 53 -28.99 9.63 10.24
N SER A 54 -29.46 8.91 11.24
CA SER A 54 -28.92 7.61 11.65
C SER A 54 -29.04 6.59 10.51
N TYR A 55 -30.18 6.53 9.85
CA TYR A 55 -30.42 5.64 8.72
C TYR A 55 -29.53 5.98 7.53
N ALA A 56 -29.40 7.25 7.17
CA ALA A 56 -28.52 7.69 6.09
C ALA A 56 -27.04 7.34 6.37
N ASN A 57 -26.58 7.53 7.62
CA ASN A 57 -25.25 7.14 8.05
C ASN A 57 -25.03 5.63 7.97
N GLN A 58 -26.02 4.83 8.38
CA GLN A 58 -25.95 3.37 8.30
C GLN A 58 -25.88 2.89 6.84
N GLN A 59 -26.71 3.46 5.96
CA GLN A 59 -26.68 3.13 4.52
C GLN A 59 -25.33 3.48 3.88
N LYS A 60 -24.77 4.63 4.23
CA LYS A 60 -23.45 5.04 3.78
C LYS A 60 -22.38 4.04 4.24
N LEU A 61 -22.39 3.63 5.50
CA LEU A 61 -21.43 2.67 6.05
C LEU A 61 -21.52 1.31 5.37
N ILE A 62 -22.74 0.82 5.11
CA ILE A 62 -22.98 -0.44 4.38
C ILE A 62 -22.40 -0.34 2.96
N SER A 63 -22.66 0.78 2.27
CA SER A 63 -22.15 1.01 0.91
C SER A 63 -20.63 1.09 0.87
N GLU A 64 -20.00 1.81 1.80
CA GLU A 64 -18.54 1.90 1.92
C GLU A 64 -17.91 0.53 2.23
N THR A 65 -18.51 -0.24 3.11
CA THR A 65 -18.06 -1.59 3.46
C THR A 65 -18.12 -2.53 2.26
N TYR A 66 -19.22 -2.48 1.50
CA TYR A 66 -19.41 -3.27 0.28
C TYR A 66 -18.36 -2.89 -0.79
N PHE A 67 -18.15 -1.61 -0.99
CA PHE A 67 -17.16 -1.09 -1.93
C PHE A 67 -15.73 -1.49 -1.55
N ASN A 68 -15.34 -1.35 -0.28
CA ASN A 68 -14.03 -1.75 0.21
C ASN A 68 -13.81 -3.26 0.09
N ARG A 69 -14.84 -4.08 0.35
CA ARG A 69 -14.79 -5.53 0.14
C ARG A 69 -14.54 -5.87 -1.34
N PHE A 70 -15.24 -5.19 -2.24
CA PHE A 70 -15.02 -5.36 -3.68
C PHE A 70 -13.58 -5.00 -4.08
N LEU A 71 -13.06 -3.84 -3.66
CA LEU A 71 -11.68 -3.45 -3.93
C LEU A 71 -10.68 -4.45 -3.38
N TYR A 72 -10.90 -4.93 -2.15
CA TYR A 72 -10.05 -5.95 -1.53
C TYR A 72 -10.01 -7.25 -2.36
N GLN A 73 -11.15 -7.72 -2.83
CA GLN A 73 -11.21 -8.89 -3.72
C GLN A 73 -10.48 -8.63 -5.04
N TRP A 74 -10.72 -7.47 -5.66
CA TRP A 74 -10.10 -7.12 -6.94
C TRP A 74 -8.57 -7.08 -6.88
N VAL A 75 -7.99 -6.48 -5.85
CA VAL A 75 -6.53 -6.41 -5.68
C VAL A 75 -5.88 -7.78 -5.38
N GLN A 76 -6.65 -8.80 -5.02
CA GLN A 76 -6.16 -10.17 -4.81
C GLN A 76 -6.18 -11.01 -6.09
N VAL A 77 -6.95 -10.63 -7.11
CA VAL A 77 -7.09 -11.42 -8.33
C VAL A 77 -5.86 -11.29 -9.22
N LYS A 78 -5.08 -12.36 -9.30
CA LYS A 78 -3.87 -12.47 -10.15
C LYS A 78 -4.13 -13.18 -11.47
N ASN A 79 -5.23 -13.93 -11.57
CA ASN A 79 -5.62 -14.70 -12.75
C ASN A 79 -6.50 -13.88 -13.71
N ALA A 80 -6.95 -14.52 -14.81
CA ALA A 80 -7.88 -13.90 -15.75
C ALA A 80 -9.17 -13.48 -15.04
N LEU A 81 -9.61 -12.24 -15.27
CA LEU A 81 -10.79 -11.65 -14.62
C LEU A 81 -12.07 -12.41 -14.94
N GLU A 82 -12.17 -12.96 -16.17
CA GLU A 82 -13.35 -13.68 -16.68
C GLU A 82 -13.68 -14.93 -15.85
N LYS A 83 -12.70 -15.47 -15.12
CA LYS A 83 -12.88 -16.64 -14.25
C LYS A 83 -13.47 -16.32 -12.89
N ASN A 84 -13.61 -15.02 -12.54
CA ASN A 84 -14.10 -14.58 -11.24
C ASN A 84 -15.51 -13.97 -11.36
N GLN A 85 -16.53 -14.82 -11.44
CA GLN A 85 -17.92 -14.40 -11.62
C GLN A 85 -18.43 -13.47 -10.53
N SER A 86 -18.06 -13.70 -9.26
CA SER A 86 -18.48 -12.84 -8.15
C SER A 86 -17.95 -11.42 -8.29
N LEU A 87 -16.69 -11.27 -8.69
CA LEU A 87 -16.09 -9.96 -8.93
C LEU A 87 -16.75 -9.22 -10.10
N LEU A 88 -17.10 -9.94 -11.18
CA LEU A 88 -17.80 -9.37 -12.33
C LEU A 88 -19.18 -8.82 -11.95
N ILE A 89 -19.96 -9.59 -11.19
CA ILE A 89 -21.28 -9.19 -10.71
C ILE A 89 -21.17 -7.94 -9.82
N ASP A 90 -20.22 -7.93 -8.89
CA ASP A 90 -20.02 -6.81 -7.97
C ASP A 90 -19.54 -5.54 -8.72
N ALA A 91 -18.64 -5.68 -9.70
CA ALA A 91 -18.21 -4.61 -10.57
C ALA A 91 -19.37 -3.97 -11.35
N GLN A 92 -20.27 -4.81 -11.91
CA GLN A 92 -21.45 -4.36 -12.63
C GLN A 92 -22.41 -3.57 -11.72
N LYS A 93 -22.68 -4.07 -10.49
CA LYS A 93 -23.50 -3.37 -9.51
C LYS A 93 -22.91 -2.03 -9.10
N LEU A 94 -21.60 -1.94 -8.98
CA LEU A 94 -20.87 -0.72 -8.63
C LEU A 94 -20.62 0.20 -9.84
N LYS A 95 -20.98 -0.25 -11.06
CA LYS A 95 -20.72 0.46 -12.33
C LYS A 95 -19.24 0.75 -12.57
N ILE A 96 -18.36 -0.19 -12.19
CA ILE A 96 -16.91 -0.09 -12.32
C ILE A 96 -16.48 -0.97 -13.51
N ASP A 97 -15.77 -0.36 -14.46
CA ASP A 97 -15.13 -1.10 -15.54
C ASP A 97 -13.80 -1.65 -15.08
N ILE A 98 -13.77 -2.96 -14.74
CA ILE A 98 -12.57 -3.66 -14.28
C ILE A 98 -11.64 -4.09 -15.43
N PHE A 99 -12.07 -3.95 -16.68
CA PHE A 99 -11.26 -4.29 -17.86
C PHE A 99 -10.39 -3.13 -18.34
N ARG A 100 -10.48 -1.96 -17.72
CA ARG A 100 -9.55 -0.86 -17.98
C ARG A 100 -8.21 -1.12 -17.34
N ASN A 101 -7.16 -0.80 -18.09
CA ASN A 101 -5.80 -0.84 -17.56
C ASN A 101 -5.60 0.23 -16.48
N ARG A 102 -5.04 -0.20 -15.33
CA ARG A 102 -4.68 0.70 -14.22
C ARG A 102 -3.30 0.35 -13.67
N TYR A 103 -2.65 1.36 -13.15
CA TYR A 103 -1.50 1.19 -12.28
C TYR A 103 -1.98 0.90 -10.87
N ALA A 104 -1.37 -0.09 -10.21
CA ALA A 104 -1.48 -0.20 -8.76
C ALA A 104 -0.28 0.51 -8.12
N ILE A 105 -0.57 1.33 -7.14
CA ILE A 105 0.40 2.04 -6.32
C ILE A 105 0.24 1.52 -4.90
N VAL A 106 1.33 1.05 -4.31
CA VAL A 106 1.38 0.65 -2.91
C VAL A 106 2.18 1.69 -2.14
N ILE A 107 1.61 2.19 -1.06
CA ILE A 107 2.26 3.14 -0.16
C ILE A 107 2.30 2.52 1.24
N LYS A 108 3.49 2.47 1.84
CA LYS A 108 3.69 1.97 3.20
C LYS A 108 4.20 3.08 4.11
N GLY A 109 3.71 3.10 5.34
CA GLY A 109 4.12 4.07 6.35
C GLY A 109 3.04 4.33 7.39
N ARG A 110 3.19 5.41 8.16
CA ARG A 110 2.24 5.80 9.21
C ARG A 110 1.25 6.86 8.71
N HIS A 111 0.08 6.95 9.36
CA HIS A 111 -0.94 7.99 9.11
C HIS A 111 -1.51 8.01 7.67
N LEU A 112 -1.65 6.86 7.03
CA LEU A 112 -2.13 6.73 5.65
C LEU A 112 -3.65 6.98 5.47
N SER A 113 -4.44 6.99 6.55
CA SER A 113 -5.88 7.29 6.50
C SER A 113 -6.17 8.64 5.83
N ASN A 114 -5.36 9.65 6.14
CA ASN A 114 -5.51 11.01 5.62
C ASN A 114 -4.65 11.30 4.38
N PHE A 115 -4.03 10.26 3.78
CA PHE A 115 -3.25 10.46 2.57
C PHE A 115 -4.14 11.00 1.44
N PRO A 116 -3.76 12.10 0.78
CA PRO A 116 -4.56 12.71 -0.27
C PRO A 116 -4.58 11.82 -1.51
N VAL A 117 -5.77 11.38 -1.90
CA VAL A 117 -6.01 10.58 -3.11
C VAL A 117 -6.99 11.34 -3.99
N ASP A 118 -6.71 11.38 -5.28
CA ASP A 118 -7.58 12.02 -6.28
C ASP A 118 -8.93 11.28 -6.34
N THR A 119 -10.02 12.02 -6.52
CA THR A 119 -11.38 11.47 -6.54
C THR A 119 -11.64 10.53 -7.72
N SER A 120 -10.81 10.60 -8.77
CA SER A 120 -10.85 9.69 -9.91
C SER A 120 -10.22 8.32 -9.65
N ASP A 121 -9.49 8.18 -8.55
CA ASP A 121 -8.72 6.98 -8.23
C ASP A 121 -9.40 6.16 -7.13
N PHE A 122 -9.21 4.84 -7.17
CA PHE A 122 -9.69 3.97 -6.10
C PHE A 122 -8.68 3.90 -4.96
N LYS A 123 -9.16 4.05 -3.73
CA LYS A 123 -8.37 4.01 -2.50
C LYS A 123 -8.78 2.82 -1.66
N LEU A 124 -7.82 1.98 -1.29
CA LEU A 124 -8.00 0.86 -0.37
C LEU A 124 -6.93 0.89 0.72
N LEU A 125 -7.35 1.11 1.97
CA LEU A 125 -6.46 1.04 3.12
C LEU A 125 -6.50 -0.38 3.70
N ILE A 126 -5.36 -1.08 3.65
CA ILE A 126 -5.18 -2.40 4.26
C ILE A 126 -4.37 -2.21 5.54
N ALA A 127 -4.98 -2.36 6.69
CA ALA A 127 -4.42 -1.97 7.97
C ALA A 127 -4.03 -0.47 8.00
N SER A 128 -3.50 0.02 9.10
CA SER A 128 -3.17 1.45 9.27
C SER A 128 -1.92 1.90 8.50
N ASN A 129 -1.14 0.96 7.97
CA ASN A 129 0.20 1.21 7.42
C ASN A 129 0.40 0.78 5.96
N ASN A 130 -0.66 0.36 5.27
CA ASN A 130 -0.58 -0.11 3.89
C ASN A 130 -1.77 0.43 3.07
N LEU A 131 -1.50 1.33 2.16
CA LEU A 131 -2.47 1.94 1.26
C LEU A 131 -2.22 1.48 -0.16
N ILE A 132 -3.29 1.04 -0.83
CA ILE A 132 -3.31 0.71 -2.26
C ILE A 132 -4.14 1.75 -2.98
N ILE A 133 -3.60 2.31 -4.06
CA ILE A 133 -4.29 3.23 -4.97
C ILE A 133 -4.29 2.61 -6.35
N LEU A 134 -5.45 2.62 -7.02
CA LEU A 134 -5.57 2.20 -8.41
C LEU A 134 -5.89 3.42 -9.27
N THR A 135 -5.02 3.74 -10.23
CA THR A 135 -5.16 4.92 -11.10
C THR A 135 -5.02 4.57 -12.58
N GLU A 136 -5.76 5.27 -13.42
CA GLU A 136 -5.60 5.26 -14.88
C GLU A 136 -4.61 6.36 -15.34
N TYR A 137 -4.30 7.33 -14.46
CA TYR A 137 -3.63 8.58 -14.83
C TYR A 137 -2.19 8.63 -14.32
N VAL A 138 -1.23 8.71 -15.24
CA VAL A 138 0.21 8.84 -14.91
C VAL A 138 0.49 10.11 -14.10
N GLY A 139 -0.22 11.21 -14.39
CA GLY A 139 -0.07 12.47 -13.64
C GLY A 139 -0.37 12.34 -12.14
N ASN A 140 -1.32 11.47 -11.76
CA ASN A 140 -1.63 11.22 -10.35
C ASN A 140 -0.49 10.46 -9.65
N ILE A 141 0.20 9.55 -10.37
CA ILE A 141 1.38 8.84 -9.83
C ILE A 141 2.45 9.85 -9.38
N GLU A 142 2.74 10.87 -10.19
CA GLU A 142 3.75 11.88 -9.84
C GLU A 142 3.34 12.71 -8.62
N LYS A 143 2.06 13.07 -8.50
CA LYS A 143 1.52 13.75 -7.30
C LYS A 143 1.73 12.88 -6.04
N TYR A 144 1.44 11.57 -6.13
CA TYR A 144 1.60 10.66 -5.00
C TYR A 144 3.07 10.43 -4.64
N LYS A 145 3.97 10.33 -5.63
CA LYS A 145 5.42 10.26 -5.40
C LYS A 145 5.91 11.48 -4.64
N HIS A 146 5.52 12.68 -5.06
CA HIS A 146 5.91 13.92 -4.38
C HIS A 146 5.39 13.95 -2.93
N SER A 147 4.12 13.57 -2.71
CA SER A 147 3.54 13.47 -1.37
C SER A 147 4.27 12.45 -0.49
N CYS A 148 4.62 11.28 -1.04
CA CYS A 148 5.39 10.27 -0.32
C CYS A 148 6.79 10.75 0.06
N GLN A 149 7.47 11.46 -0.82
CA GLN A 149 8.79 12.04 -0.55
C GLN A 149 8.72 13.05 0.60
N LYS A 150 7.73 13.95 0.58
CA LYS A 150 7.50 14.94 1.63
C LYS A 150 7.27 14.29 3.00
N HIS A 151 6.54 13.18 3.06
CA HIS A 151 6.16 12.50 4.30
C HIS A 151 7.04 11.29 4.65
N LYS A 152 8.15 11.06 3.91
CA LYS A 152 9.07 9.93 4.08
C LYS A 152 8.36 8.58 4.07
N LEU A 153 7.41 8.40 3.15
CA LEU A 153 6.66 7.17 2.95
C LEU A 153 7.29 6.33 1.84
N ASP A 154 7.20 5.01 1.98
CA ASP A 154 7.59 4.10 0.90
C ASP A 154 6.52 4.04 -0.17
N ILE A 155 6.94 4.09 -1.43
CA ILE A 155 6.07 3.98 -2.57
C ILE A 155 6.63 2.97 -3.58
N GLY A 156 5.75 2.12 -4.11
CA GLY A 156 6.02 1.25 -5.25
C GLY A 156 4.89 1.35 -6.26
N VAL A 157 5.24 1.28 -7.55
CA VAL A 157 4.29 1.37 -8.67
C VAL A 157 4.45 0.13 -9.54
N GLY A 158 3.38 -0.65 -9.68
CA GLY A 158 3.29 -1.78 -10.58
C GLY A 158 3.08 -1.38 -12.04
N GLN A 159 2.94 -2.35 -12.93
CA GLN A 159 2.69 -2.12 -14.35
C GLN A 159 1.23 -1.75 -14.61
N ASN A 160 1.00 -1.02 -15.71
CA ASN A 160 -0.33 -0.70 -16.20
C ASN A 160 -0.98 -1.95 -16.83
N THR A 161 -2.02 -2.48 -16.19
CA THR A 161 -2.66 -3.74 -16.61
C THR A 161 -4.08 -3.84 -16.09
N THR A 162 -4.88 -4.71 -16.72
CA THR A 162 -6.19 -5.15 -16.22
C THR A 162 -6.06 -6.12 -15.03
N ARG A 163 -4.93 -6.84 -14.91
CA ARG A 163 -4.66 -7.79 -13.81
C ARG A 163 -4.12 -7.10 -12.58
N ILE A 164 -5.00 -6.43 -11.87
CA ILE A 164 -4.67 -5.53 -10.75
C ILE A 164 -3.87 -6.24 -9.66
N GLY A 165 -4.21 -7.49 -9.30
CA GLY A 165 -3.47 -8.23 -8.28
C GLY A 165 -2.00 -8.50 -8.64
N ILE A 166 -1.67 -8.58 -9.94
CA ILE A 166 -0.28 -8.65 -10.40
C ILE A 166 0.40 -7.30 -10.21
N SER A 167 -0.23 -6.21 -10.65
CA SER A 167 0.31 -4.87 -10.49
C SER A 167 0.54 -4.51 -9.02
N VAL A 168 -0.34 -4.93 -8.11
CA VAL A 168 -0.16 -4.76 -6.65
C VAL A 168 1.04 -5.54 -6.14
N ALA A 169 1.19 -6.82 -6.55
CA ALA A 169 2.34 -7.62 -6.16
C ALA A 169 3.66 -7.03 -6.66
N GLU A 170 3.68 -6.50 -7.88
CA GLU A 170 4.81 -5.80 -8.47
C GLU A 170 5.16 -4.53 -7.68
N ALA A 171 4.16 -3.71 -7.32
CA ALA A 171 4.35 -2.51 -6.52
C ALA A 171 4.93 -2.84 -5.12
N GLN A 172 4.46 -3.91 -4.49
CA GLN A 172 5.00 -4.41 -3.22
C GLN A 172 6.46 -4.85 -3.37
N LYS A 173 6.79 -5.53 -4.49
CA LYS A 173 8.14 -5.99 -4.78
C LYS A 173 9.12 -4.83 -4.98
N VAL A 174 8.69 -3.70 -5.57
CA VAL A 174 9.50 -2.48 -5.64
C VAL A 174 9.93 -2.00 -4.26
N ILE A 175 8.99 -1.92 -3.31
CA ILE A 175 9.30 -1.48 -1.94
C ILE A 175 10.25 -2.47 -1.26
N GLU A 176 10.02 -3.77 -1.40
CA GLU A 176 10.88 -4.81 -0.84
C GLU A 176 12.31 -4.70 -1.37
N LEU A 177 12.48 -4.62 -2.69
CA LEU A 177 13.81 -4.52 -3.32
C LEU A 177 14.53 -3.21 -3.00
N ARG A 178 13.80 -2.10 -2.81
CA ARG A 178 14.40 -0.85 -2.29
C ARG A 178 15.07 -1.05 -0.93
N HIS A 179 14.42 -1.77 -0.03
CA HIS A 179 14.98 -2.06 1.29
C HIS A 179 16.13 -3.06 1.23
N ILE A 180 16.01 -4.12 0.42
CA ILE A 180 17.08 -5.11 0.24
C ILE A 180 18.35 -4.48 -0.32
N LEU A 181 18.21 -3.63 -1.34
CA LEU A 181 19.34 -3.05 -2.08
C LEU A 181 19.73 -1.65 -1.59
N HIS A 182 19.08 -1.15 -0.54
CA HIS A 182 19.29 0.21 -0.01
C HIS A 182 19.22 1.31 -1.08
N ASN A 183 18.42 1.08 -2.15
CA ASN A 183 18.29 2.01 -3.26
C ASN A 183 16.95 2.74 -3.24
N SER A 184 16.95 4.02 -2.85
CA SER A 184 15.75 4.85 -2.75
C SER A 184 15.19 5.31 -4.09
N GLU A 185 15.93 5.14 -5.20
CA GLU A 185 15.53 5.61 -6.53
C GLU A 185 14.51 4.69 -7.21
N PHE A 186 14.41 3.44 -6.80
CA PHE A 186 13.41 2.53 -7.34
C PHE A 186 12.01 2.97 -6.93
N LYS A 187 11.17 3.28 -7.91
CA LYS A 187 9.75 3.65 -7.73
C LYS A 187 8.83 2.77 -8.57
N TYR A 188 9.28 2.31 -9.73
CA TYR A 188 8.51 1.55 -10.70
C TYR A 188 9.03 0.12 -10.87
N TYR A 189 8.13 -0.85 -11.01
CA TYR A 189 8.51 -2.25 -11.20
C TYR A 189 9.40 -2.47 -12.42
N LYS A 190 9.22 -1.71 -13.50
CA LYS A 190 10.09 -1.79 -14.68
C LYS A 190 11.59 -1.61 -14.37
N GLN A 191 11.94 -0.87 -13.31
CA GLN A 191 13.31 -0.63 -12.88
C GLN A 191 13.93 -1.85 -12.18
N VAL A 192 13.12 -2.63 -11.49
CA VAL A 192 13.56 -3.76 -10.67
C VAL A 192 13.16 -5.13 -11.24
N ARG A 193 12.44 -5.16 -12.36
CA ARG A 193 11.88 -6.40 -12.94
C ARG A 193 12.94 -7.48 -13.19
N LEU A 194 14.10 -7.10 -13.71
CA LEU A 194 15.18 -8.06 -13.96
C LEU A 194 15.74 -8.62 -12.65
N ILE A 195 16.01 -7.75 -11.69
CA ILE A 195 16.49 -8.13 -10.35
C ILE A 195 15.47 -9.03 -9.65
N ASP A 196 14.18 -8.69 -9.70
CA ASP A 196 13.11 -9.53 -9.14
C ASP A 196 13.11 -10.93 -9.77
N LYS A 197 13.24 -11.03 -11.09
CA LYS A 197 13.30 -12.33 -11.78
C LYS A 197 14.54 -13.12 -11.43
N LEU A 198 15.70 -12.46 -11.36
CA LEU A 198 16.94 -13.10 -10.92
C LEU A 198 16.81 -13.63 -9.49
N LEU A 199 16.39 -12.81 -8.53
CA LEU A 199 16.25 -13.20 -7.12
C LEU A 199 15.12 -14.20 -6.87
N SER A 200 14.20 -14.37 -7.83
CA SER A 200 13.14 -15.40 -7.77
C SER A 200 13.56 -16.70 -8.46
N SER A 201 14.67 -16.72 -9.17
CA SER A 201 15.23 -17.93 -9.77
C SER A 201 16.06 -18.71 -8.74
N ASN A 202 16.17 -20.01 -8.93
CA ASN A 202 16.97 -20.88 -8.06
C ASN A 202 18.37 -21.06 -8.68
N LEU A 203 19.23 -20.04 -8.55
CA LEU A 203 20.61 -20.13 -9.01
C LEU A 203 21.48 -20.84 -7.95
N PRO A 204 22.42 -21.71 -8.36
CA PRO A 204 23.28 -22.47 -7.44
C PRO A 204 24.42 -21.58 -6.88
N LEU A 205 24.08 -20.54 -6.12
CA LEU A 205 25.00 -19.55 -5.58
C LEU A 205 25.36 -19.77 -4.10
N ASP A 206 24.90 -20.84 -3.48
CA ASP A 206 25.15 -21.11 -2.06
C ASP A 206 26.62 -21.04 -1.65
N PRO A 207 27.61 -21.57 -2.41
CA PRO A 207 29.03 -21.44 -2.06
C PRO A 207 29.50 -19.99 -2.05
N LEU A 208 29.03 -19.19 -3.01
CA LEU A 208 29.41 -17.77 -3.11
C LEU A 208 28.75 -16.95 -1.99
N ILE A 209 27.47 -17.19 -1.69
CA ILE A 209 26.75 -16.54 -0.58
C ILE A 209 27.44 -16.82 0.75
N LYS A 210 27.88 -18.07 1.00
CA LYS A 210 28.64 -18.43 2.21
C LYS A 210 29.94 -17.66 2.32
N ARG A 211 30.68 -17.45 1.21
CA ARG A 211 31.90 -16.62 1.20
C ARG A 211 31.58 -15.15 1.53
N PHE A 212 30.55 -14.57 0.93
CA PHE A 212 30.07 -13.23 1.28
C PHE A 212 29.72 -13.12 2.77
N ALA A 213 29.01 -14.10 3.31
CA ALA A 213 28.65 -14.14 4.72
C ALA A 213 29.88 -14.21 5.64
N SER A 214 30.89 -15.02 5.28
CA SER A 214 32.15 -15.10 6.02
C SER A 214 32.91 -13.77 6.04
N ILE A 215 33.01 -13.11 4.91
CA ILE A 215 33.65 -11.80 4.80
C ILE A 215 32.90 -10.76 5.65
N ASN A 216 31.57 -10.78 5.63
CA ASN A 216 30.72 -9.82 6.35
C ASN A 216 30.83 -9.90 7.89
N GLN A 217 31.46 -10.93 8.44
CA GLN A 217 31.62 -11.11 9.89
C GLN A 217 32.57 -10.11 10.55
N THR A 218 33.46 -9.49 9.76
CA THR A 218 34.46 -8.55 10.27
C THR A 218 34.24 -7.14 9.71
N THR A 219 34.61 -6.11 10.48
CA THR A 219 34.54 -4.71 10.03
C THR A 219 35.35 -4.49 8.74
N ALA A 220 36.55 -5.05 8.67
CA ALA A 220 37.38 -4.96 7.45
C ALA A 220 36.70 -5.65 6.25
N GLY A 221 36.03 -6.78 6.48
CA GLY A 221 35.27 -7.47 5.45
C GLY A 221 34.07 -6.67 4.96
N GLN A 222 33.33 -6.02 5.88
CA GLN A 222 32.23 -5.13 5.52
C GLN A 222 32.71 -3.97 4.64
N GLU A 223 33.89 -3.39 4.93
CA GLU A 223 34.49 -2.37 4.07
C GLU A 223 34.83 -2.92 2.66
N LEU A 224 35.27 -4.17 2.55
CA LEU A 224 35.53 -4.82 1.26
C LEU A 224 34.23 -4.96 0.46
N LEU A 225 33.13 -5.41 1.09
CA LEU A 225 31.81 -5.54 0.44
C LEU A 225 31.25 -4.19 0.02
N GLN A 226 31.40 -3.15 0.85
CA GLN A 226 31.06 -1.77 0.46
C GLN A 226 31.89 -1.31 -0.74
N THR A 227 33.19 -1.63 -0.76
CA THR A 227 34.06 -1.30 -1.89
C THR A 227 33.62 -2.01 -3.17
N LEU A 228 33.25 -3.29 -3.08
CA LEU A 228 32.72 -4.05 -4.23
C LEU A 228 31.43 -3.44 -4.77
N ASN A 229 30.49 -3.10 -3.90
CA ASN A 229 29.23 -2.48 -4.31
C ASN A 229 29.47 -1.12 -4.99
N ALA A 230 30.32 -0.27 -4.40
CA ALA A 230 30.69 1.01 -5.02
C ALA A 230 31.39 0.83 -6.39
N PHE A 231 32.24 -0.21 -6.52
CA PHE A 231 32.91 -0.51 -7.78
C PHE A 231 31.92 -0.95 -8.87
N ILE A 232 30.93 -1.78 -8.51
CA ILE A 232 29.85 -2.19 -9.40
C ILE A 232 28.99 -0.99 -9.82
N GLU A 233 28.58 -0.15 -8.87
CA GLU A 233 27.73 1.03 -9.11
C GLU A 233 28.43 2.06 -10.02
N ASN A 234 29.76 2.17 -9.94
CA ASN A 234 30.59 3.02 -10.82
C ASN A 234 31.09 2.26 -12.07
N ASN A 235 30.37 1.20 -12.51
CA ASN A 235 30.65 0.45 -13.74
C ASN A 235 32.09 -0.10 -13.85
N GLY A 236 32.71 -0.43 -12.74
CA GLY A 236 34.11 -0.91 -12.71
C GLY A 236 35.17 0.18 -12.92
N ASN A 237 34.81 1.46 -12.83
CA ASN A 237 35.70 2.59 -13.00
C ASN A 237 36.50 2.89 -11.73
N ILE A 238 37.81 2.67 -11.76
CA ILE A 238 38.73 2.88 -10.62
C ILE A 238 38.70 4.35 -10.14
N SER A 239 38.76 5.31 -11.08
CA SER A 239 38.83 6.73 -10.72
C SER A 239 37.57 7.23 -10.06
N GLU A 240 36.39 6.88 -10.61
CA GLU A 240 35.09 7.25 -10.06
C GLU A 240 34.84 6.58 -8.71
N THR A 241 35.18 5.27 -8.61
CA THR A 241 35.03 4.52 -7.36
C THR A 241 35.92 5.08 -6.24
N SER A 242 37.18 5.39 -6.54
CA SER A 242 38.12 5.95 -5.55
C SER A 242 37.68 7.34 -5.08
N ALA A 243 37.16 8.18 -5.98
CA ALA A 243 36.59 9.48 -5.64
C ALA A 243 35.30 9.32 -4.79
N PHE A 244 34.39 8.43 -5.17
CA PHE A 244 33.15 8.13 -4.44
C PHE A 244 33.41 7.65 -3.01
N LEU A 245 34.40 6.76 -2.82
CA LEU A 245 34.78 6.23 -1.51
C LEU A 245 35.72 7.14 -0.71
N HIS A 246 36.16 8.25 -1.28
CA HIS A 246 37.17 9.15 -0.71
C HIS A 246 38.47 8.45 -0.29
N ILE A 247 38.95 7.49 -1.11
CA ILE A 247 40.18 6.74 -0.87
C ILE A 247 41.16 6.90 -2.05
N HIS A 248 42.47 6.68 -1.79
CA HIS A 248 43.44 6.67 -2.86
C HIS A 248 43.26 5.44 -3.75
N ARG A 249 43.55 5.59 -5.07
CA ARG A 249 43.44 4.49 -6.04
C ARG A 249 44.25 3.23 -5.67
N ASN A 250 45.37 3.39 -5.00
CA ASN A 250 46.19 2.25 -4.55
C ASN A 250 45.46 1.46 -3.43
N THR A 251 44.76 2.13 -2.52
CA THR A 251 43.92 1.51 -1.50
C THR A 251 42.77 0.75 -2.15
N LEU A 252 42.12 1.35 -3.16
CA LEU A 252 41.07 0.68 -3.92
C LEU A 252 41.58 -0.60 -4.58
N ASN A 253 42.73 -0.52 -5.33
CA ASN A 253 43.33 -1.69 -5.97
C ASN A 253 43.72 -2.78 -4.98
N TYR A 254 44.23 -2.42 -3.80
CA TYR A 254 44.51 -3.37 -2.74
C TYR A 254 43.24 -4.08 -2.26
N ARG A 255 42.13 -3.32 -2.02
CA ARG A 255 40.84 -3.88 -1.61
C ARG A 255 40.25 -4.80 -2.68
N LEU A 256 40.31 -4.40 -3.98
CA LEU A 256 39.83 -5.23 -5.09
C LEU A 256 40.64 -6.53 -5.24
N LYS A 257 41.93 -6.47 -5.03
CA LYS A 257 42.79 -7.68 -4.99
C LYS A 257 42.38 -8.61 -3.85
N LYS A 258 42.10 -8.08 -2.64
CA LYS A 258 41.68 -8.86 -1.51
C LYS A 258 40.30 -9.51 -1.76
N ILE A 259 39.38 -8.78 -2.39
CA ILE A 259 38.07 -9.32 -2.83
C ILE A 259 38.27 -10.50 -3.80
N LYS A 260 39.20 -10.37 -4.77
CA LYS A 260 39.58 -11.47 -5.67
C LYS A 260 40.05 -12.69 -4.91
N ASP A 261 40.95 -12.49 -3.94
CA ASP A 261 41.55 -13.59 -3.16
C ASP A 261 40.48 -14.26 -2.27
N ASP A 262 39.60 -13.51 -1.61
CA ASP A 262 38.59 -14.02 -0.69
C ASP A 262 37.39 -14.66 -1.43
N LEU A 263 36.91 -14.07 -2.52
CA LEU A 263 35.74 -14.55 -3.28
C LEU A 263 36.12 -15.48 -4.44
N GLN A 264 37.42 -15.56 -4.80
CA GLN A 264 37.92 -16.34 -5.95
C GLN A 264 37.31 -15.93 -7.30
N LEU A 265 36.98 -14.63 -7.43
CA LEU A 265 36.43 -13.98 -8.63
C LEU A 265 37.14 -12.64 -8.80
N ASP A 266 37.61 -12.33 -9.99
CA ASP A 266 38.40 -11.12 -10.28
C ASP A 266 37.45 -9.95 -10.62
N PRO A 267 37.33 -8.89 -9.79
CA PRO A 267 36.51 -7.73 -10.11
C PRO A 267 36.90 -7.01 -11.42
N HIS A 268 38.11 -7.19 -11.91
CA HIS A 268 38.56 -6.61 -13.18
C HIS A 268 38.19 -7.46 -14.41
N ASN A 269 37.74 -8.70 -14.18
CA ASN A 269 37.22 -9.55 -15.25
C ASN A 269 35.71 -9.34 -15.36
N TYR A 270 35.21 -9.03 -16.56
CA TYR A 270 33.82 -8.74 -16.77
C TYR A 270 32.87 -9.89 -16.35
N HIS A 271 33.22 -11.14 -16.68
CA HIS A 271 32.41 -12.31 -16.32
C HIS A 271 32.37 -12.52 -14.79
N ASP A 272 33.51 -12.39 -14.15
CA ASP A 272 33.64 -12.53 -12.71
C ASP A 272 32.92 -11.38 -11.98
N LEU A 273 33.04 -10.15 -12.48
CA LEU A 273 32.32 -8.99 -11.95
C LEU A 273 30.80 -9.16 -12.04
N PHE A 274 30.30 -9.76 -13.13
CA PHE A 274 28.89 -10.10 -13.25
C PHE A 274 28.46 -11.15 -12.22
N HIS A 275 29.27 -12.19 -11.99
CA HIS A 275 29.03 -13.19 -10.94
C HIS A 275 29.04 -12.55 -9.55
N LEU A 276 29.99 -11.65 -9.29
CA LEU A 276 30.06 -10.88 -8.03
C LEU A 276 28.84 -10.01 -7.84
N TYR A 277 28.34 -9.35 -8.89
CA TYR A 277 27.10 -8.57 -8.85
C TYR A 277 25.90 -9.43 -8.50
N ILE A 278 25.69 -10.55 -9.18
CA ILE A 278 24.58 -11.47 -8.87
C ILE A 278 24.72 -12.01 -7.44
N GLY A 279 25.94 -12.41 -7.04
CA GLY A 279 26.22 -12.88 -5.67
C GLY A 279 25.89 -11.83 -4.61
N SER A 280 26.24 -10.56 -4.85
CA SER A 280 25.92 -9.46 -3.92
C SER A 280 24.40 -9.23 -3.79
N LEU A 281 23.62 -9.35 -4.87
CA LEU A 281 22.16 -9.25 -4.82
C LEU A 281 21.55 -10.37 -3.98
N TYR A 282 21.98 -11.62 -4.17
CA TYR A 282 21.50 -12.75 -3.38
C TYR A 282 21.95 -12.66 -1.92
N PHE A 283 23.17 -12.19 -1.67
CA PHE A 283 23.66 -11.96 -0.32
C PHE A 283 22.85 -10.86 0.41
N ALA A 284 22.56 -9.75 -0.26
CA ALA A 284 21.72 -8.69 0.30
C ALA A 284 20.32 -9.22 0.66
N LYS A 285 19.70 -10.04 -0.21
CA LYS A 285 18.44 -10.72 0.08
C LYS A 285 18.56 -11.65 1.29
N PHE A 286 19.60 -12.47 1.35
CA PHE A 286 19.87 -13.38 2.48
C PHE A 286 19.96 -12.62 3.80
N VAL A 287 20.74 -11.53 3.88
CA VAL A 287 20.86 -10.69 5.07
C VAL A 287 19.51 -10.08 5.47
N TYR A 288 18.75 -9.59 4.53
CA TYR A 288 17.43 -9.01 4.77
C TYR A 288 16.44 -10.05 5.34
N GLU A 289 16.48 -11.30 4.89
CA GLU A 289 15.63 -12.39 5.36
C GLU A 289 16.00 -12.86 6.77
N GLN A 290 17.30 -12.78 7.14
CA GLN A 290 17.77 -13.09 8.49
C GLN A 290 17.43 -12.00 9.53
N GLY A 291 17.22 -10.77 9.10
CA GLY A 291 16.89 -9.61 9.95
C GLY A 291 15.39 -9.41 10.20
N LYS A 292 14.53 -10.24 9.60
CA LYS A 292 13.07 -10.25 9.81
C LYS A 292 12.66 -11.18 10.93
#